data_588b242ce0d7620af8dec5970e1f7cde
#
_entry.id   588b242ce0d7620af8dec5970e1f7cde
#
_cell.length_a   1.000
_cell.length_b   1.000
_cell.length_c   1.000
_cell.angle_alpha   90.00
_cell.angle_beta   90.00
_cell.angle_gamma   90.00
#
_symmetry.space_group_name_H-M   'P 1'
#
loop_
_entity.id
_entity.type
_entity.pdbx_description
1 polymer ?
#
loop_
_entity_poly.entity_id
_entity_poly.type
_entity_poly.pdbx_seq_one_letter_code
_entity_poly.pdbx_strand_id
1 'polypeptide(L)'
;KGKYPGRLVLHGGGLKADSMFDSVRSYALNGYFAIAPDLPGIVSEEYAKDKNCEGDWTENYDYLGCMFKSDIVEDIKKSTLYYAIVTALKTFHLLQDNEMVDSNYIGVSGISWGGYMTTMLCGILGNQIKAAYAYYGTGHYKDGYFWSTGDYGYNAMDKKTEQVWITNYDAGSVAKYITCPFFEAAATNDDYFSPEMTQKTLSDMKGNINLLYSPNTKHAIKTLGTIGFASGSSEEEWFAYYLKNIGKEMPKLSFEEIKSDEKNLLIAFNVPKDSKKINLEAFYSFTEEGNWRDRDWKAVEGRNMISNNGLLQLKIPMNEISGDIDIFISYTNDEKTFTVSSFVNRFEKYSAE
;
A
#
# COMPACT_ATOMS: atom_id res chain seq x y z
N LYS A 1 -3.96 -1.90 35.84
CA LYS A 1 -4.30 -2.31 34.46
C LYS A 1 -3.15 -1.91 33.60
N GLY A 2 -2.68 -2.80 32.72
CA GLY A 2 -1.64 -2.48 31.73
C GLY A 2 -2.18 -1.55 30.66
N LYS A 3 -1.26 -0.88 29.95
CA LYS A 3 -1.59 -0.06 28.77
C LYS A 3 -1.85 -0.96 27.54
N TYR A 4 -2.64 -0.46 26.61
CA TYR A 4 -2.96 -1.14 25.35
C TYR A 4 -2.10 -0.60 24.20
N PRO A 5 -1.69 -1.41 23.22
CA PRO A 5 -1.16 -0.88 21.98
C PRO A 5 -2.19 0.01 21.28
N GLY A 6 -1.73 1.10 20.68
CA GLY A 6 -2.59 2.05 19.97
C GLY A 6 -2.75 1.69 18.49
N ARG A 7 -3.93 1.93 17.91
CA ARG A 7 -4.22 1.79 16.47
C ARG A 7 -4.91 3.04 15.94
N LEU A 8 -4.28 3.72 14.99
CA LEU A 8 -4.89 4.78 14.20
C LEU A 8 -5.35 4.20 12.86
N VAL A 9 -6.64 4.36 12.55
CA VAL A 9 -7.27 3.80 11.34
C VAL A 9 -7.79 4.93 10.47
N LEU A 10 -7.36 4.97 9.20
CA LEU A 10 -7.60 6.09 8.30
C LEU A 10 -8.48 5.65 7.13
N HIS A 11 -9.60 6.34 6.95
CA HIS A 11 -10.59 6.02 5.92
C HIS A 11 -10.14 6.43 4.51
N GLY A 12 -10.71 5.79 3.49
CA GLY A 12 -10.51 6.13 2.09
C GLY A 12 -11.27 7.39 1.65
N GLY A 13 -11.01 7.81 0.44
CA GLY A 13 -11.71 8.93 -0.15
C GLY A 13 -13.19 8.68 -0.33
N GLY A 14 -14.02 9.70 -0.11
CA GLY A 14 -15.47 9.59 -0.14
C GLY A 14 -16.09 8.85 1.05
N LEU A 15 -15.28 8.42 2.01
CA LEU A 15 -15.71 7.75 3.25
C LEU A 15 -15.59 8.72 4.43
N LYS A 16 -15.96 8.25 5.62
CA LYS A 16 -15.87 8.96 6.90
C LYS A 16 -15.48 8.01 8.03
N ALA A 17 -15.23 8.52 9.24
CA ALA A 17 -14.78 7.72 10.38
C ALA A 17 -15.72 6.56 10.71
N ASP A 18 -17.04 6.73 10.56
CA ASP A 18 -18.01 5.67 10.84
C ASP A 18 -17.87 4.47 9.88
N SER A 19 -17.36 4.68 8.66
CA SER A 19 -17.02 3.59 7.75
C SER A 19 -15.95 2.66 8.31
N MET A 20 -15.17 3.12 9.30
CA MET A 20 -14.12 2.34 9.98
C MET A 20 -14.62 1.71 11.29
N PHE A 21 -15.91 1.81 11.60
CA PHE A 21 -16.46 1.33 12.87
C PHE A 21 -16.17 -0.15 13.12
N ASP A 22 -16.42 -1.00 12.14
CA ASP A 22 -16.20 -2.45 12.31
C ASP A 22 -14.72 -2.78 12.50
N SER A 23 -13.83 -2.02 11.88
CA SER A 23 -12.38 -2.14 12.06
C SER A 23 -11.97 -1.74 13.46
N VAL A 24 -12.35 -0.55 13.90
CA VAL A 24 -12.06 -0.03 15.24
C VAL A 24 -12.60 -0.99 16.31
N ARG A 25 -13.85 -1.48 16.12
CA ARG A 25 -14.46 -2.47 17.02
C ARG A 25 -13.67 -3.77 17.04
N SER A 26 -13.28 -4.29 15.89
CA SER A 26 -12.49 -5.53 15.81
C SER A 26 -11.15 -5.38 16.52
N TYR A 27 -10.45 -4.28 16.31
CA TYR A 27 -9.19 -4.03 17.03
C TYR A 27 -9.39 -3.89 18.54
N ALA A 28 -10.45 -3.21 18.97
CA ALA A 28 -10.75 -3.09 20.41
C ALA A 28 -11.02 -4.47 21.05
N LEU A 29 -11.78 -5.34 20.37
CA LEU A 29 -12.02 -6.71 20.82
C LEU A 29 -10.74 -7.55 20.86
N ASN A 30 -9.78 -7.25 20.00
CA ASN A 30 -8.46 -7.89 19.97
C ASN A 30 -7.43 -7.21 20.89
N GLY A 31 -7.86 -6.32 21.78
CA GLY A 31 -7.01 -5.75 22.84
C GLY A 31 -6.11 -4.61 22.39
N TYR A 32 -6.53 -3.83 21.41
CA TYR A 32 -5.94 -2.54 21.03
C TYR A 32 -6.81 -1.39 21.55
N PHE A 33 -6.22 -0.23 21.70
CA PHE A 33 -6.93 1.03 21.79
C PHE A 33 -6.98 1.64 20.40
N ALA A 34 -8.15 1.66 19.76
CA ALA A 34 -8.27 2.04 18.35
C ALA A 34 -9.10 3.32 18.18
N ILE A 35 -8.69 4.17 17.24
CA ILE A 35 -9.36 5.42 16.88
C ILE A 35 -9.35 5.63 15.37
N ALA A 36 -10.44 6.18 14.83
CA ALA A 36 -10.53 6.62 13.43
C ALA A 36 -11.09 8.05 13.41
N PRO A 37 -10.36 9.03 12.85
CA PRO A 37 -10.87 10.39 12.65
C PRO A 37 -11.63 10.50 11.33
N ASP A 38 -12.49 11.50 11.20
CA ASP A 38 -12.84 12.06 9.91
C ASP A 38 -11.64 12.84 9.34
N LEU A 39 -11.34 12.62 8.07
CA LEU A 39 -10.24 13.29 7.39
C LEU A 39 -10.81 14.41 6.50
N PRO A 40 -10.77 15.68 6.95
CA PRO A 40 -11.28 16.81 6.17
C PRO A 40 -10.65 16.84 4.79
N GLY A 41 -11.46 17.15 3.78
CA GLY A 41 -11.00 17.26 2.41
C GLY A 41 -10.94 15.93 1.63
N ILE A 42 -11.14 14.79 2.26
CA ILE A 42 -11.28 13.50 1.58
C ILE A 42 -12.57 12.74 1.93
N VAL A 43 -13.46 13.34 2.71
CA VAL A 43 -14.82 12.85 2.96
C VAL A 43 -15.71 13.05 1.72
N SER A 44 -16.86 12.39 1.64
CA SER A 44 -17.79 12.57 0.53
C SER A 44 -18.39 13.99 0.51
N GLU A 45 -18.74 14.46 -0.69
CA GLU A 45 -19.41 15.75 -0.87
C GLU A 45 -20.75 15.82 -0.11
N GLU A 46 -21.50 14.70 -0.10
CA GLU A 46 -22.75 14.58 0.63
C GLU A 46 -22.53 14.78 2.14
N TYR A 47 -21.48 14.15 2.68
CA TYR A 47 -21.11 14.28 4.09
C TYR A 47 -20.59 15.69 4.44
N ALA A 48 -19.82 16.30 3.55
CA ALA A 48 -19.31 17.66 3.75
C ALA A 48 -20.46 18.71 3.80
N LYS A 49 -21.59 18.41 3.17
CA LYS A 49 -22.80 19.25 3.19
C LYS A 49 -23.73 18.95 4.38
N ASP A 50 -23.47 17.91 5.16
CA ASP A 50 -24.25 17.60 6.36
C ASP A 50 -24.00 18.71 7.40
N LYS A 51 -25.09 19.35 7.85
CA LYS A 51 -25.07 20.44 8.85
C LYS A 51 -24.49 20.05 10.21
N ASN A 52 -24.27 18.76 10.44
CA ASN A 52 -23.63 18.23 11.65
C ASN A 52 -22.09 18.18 11.53
N CYS A 53 -21.53 18.47 10.36
CA CYS A 53 -20.10 18.62 10.16
C CYS A 53 -19.71 20.08 10.35
N GLU A 54 -19.34 20.47 11.56
CA GLU A 54 -18.86 21.81 11.86
C GLU A 54 -17.39 21.96 11.43
N GLY A 55 -17.09 22.90 10.52
CA GLY A 55 -15.74 23.24 10.11
C GLY A 55 -15.70 24.14 8.88
N ASP A 56 -14.72 25.04 8.82
CA ASP A 56 -14.53 26.02 7.73
C ASP A 56 -14.27 25.39 6.35
N TRP A 57 -14.07 24.07 6.31
CA TRP A 57 -13.76 23.28 5.11
C TRP A 57 -15.00 22.80 4.34
N THR A 58 -16.21 23.09 4.85
CA THR A 58 -17.47 22.65 4.23
C THR A 58 -18.00 23.62 3.16
N GLU A 59 -17.51 24.85 3.08
CA GLU A 59 -18.15 25.92 2.29
C GLU A 59 -17.85 25.88 0.77
N ASN A 60 -16.86 25.14 0.28
CA ASN A 60 -16.57 25.02 -1.16
C ASN A 60 -15.89 23.69 -1.47
N TYR A 61 -16.51 22.60 -1.07
CA TYR A 61 -15.92 21.29 -1.18
C TYR A 61 -16.05 20.73 -2.60
N ASP A 62 -14.97 20.77 -3.33
CA ASP A 62 -14.73 19.98 -4.53
C ASP A 62 -13.66 18.92 -4.17
N TYR A 63 -14.10 17.70 -3.98
CA TYR A 63 -13.32 16.58 -3.48
C TYR A 63 -11.97 16.38 -4.18
N LEU A 64 -11.93 16.38 -5.51
CA LEU A 64 -10.69 16.24 -6.25
C LEU A 64 -10.07 17.59 -6.64
N GLY A 65 -10.86 18.57 -7.03
CA GLY A 65 -10.36 19.87 -7.44
C GLY A 65 -9.66 20.64 -6.31
N CYS A 66 -10.10 20.47 -5.07
CA CYS A 66 -9.47 21.12 -3.92
C CYS A 66 -8.11 20.52 -3.52
N MET A 67 -7.76 19.33 -4.00
CA MET A 67 -6.45 18.70 -3.72
C MET A 67 -5.32 19.28 -4.55
N PHE A 68 -5.61 19.73 -5.78
CA PHE A 68 -4.61 20.12 -6.80
C PHE A 68 -4.71 21.59 -7.23
N LYS A 69 -5.19 22.47 -6.35
CA LYS A 69 -5.40 23.90 -6.67
C LYS A 69 -4.09 24.67 -6.81
N SER A 70 -4.09 25.65 -7.72
CA SER A 70 -2.96 26.54 -7.97
C SER A 70 -2.63 27.48 -6.80
N ASP A 71 -3.60 27.79 -5.96
CA ASP A 71 -3.42 28.71 -4.80
C ASP A 71 -2.47 28.15 -3.74
N ILE A 72 -2.15 26.84 -3.75
CA ILE A 72 -1.14 26.26 -2.85
C ILE A 72 0.26 26.87 -3.03
N VAL A 73 0.51 27.50 -4.16
CA VAL A 73 1.75 28.24 -4.42
C VAL A 73 1.91 29.46 -3.51
N GLU A 74 0.79 30.08 -3.14
CA GLU A 74 0.77 31.21 -2.22
C GLU A 74 0.75 30.76 -0.75
N ASP A 75 -0.08 29.76 -0.46
CA ASP A 75 -0.22 29.17 0.87
C ASP A 75 -0.62 27.70 0.75
N ILE A 76 0.25 26.80 1.21
CA ILE A 76 0.01 25.34 1.20
C ILE A 76 -1.27 24.95 1.95
N LYS A 77 -1.72 25.75 2.92
CA LYS A 77 -2.95 25.49 3.68
C LYS A 77 -4.23 25.58 2.84
N LYS A 78 -4.13 26.10 1.62
CA LYS A 78 -5.27 26.16 0.69
C LYS A 78 -5.63 24.79 0.08
N SER A 79 -4.76 23.77 0.21
CA SER A 79 -5.12 22.40 -0.14
C SER A 79 -5.93 21.73 0.97
N THR A 80 -6.97 21.00 0.58
CA THR A 80 -7.74 20.16 1.52
C THR A 80 -6.89 19.06 2.15
N LEU A 81 -5.84 18.59 1.46
CA LEU A 81 -4.89 17.61 1.99
C LEU A 81 -4.14 18.14 3.23
N TYR A 82 -3.91 19.45 3.32
CA TYR A 82 -3.30 20.05 4.52
C TYR A 82 -4.11 19.71 5.79
N TYR A 83 -5.42 19.92 5.72
CA TYR A 83 -6.30 19.69 6.87
C TYR A 83 -6.44 18.20 7.19
N ALA A 84 -6.47 17.34 6.17
CA ALA A 84 -6.48 15.90 6.37
C ALA A 84 -5.20 15.42 7.10
N ILE A 85 -4.03 15.87 6.66
CA ILE A 85 -2.73 15.56 7.27
C ILE A 85 -2.70 16.07 8.72
N VAL A 86 -3.08 17.33 8.95
CA VAL A 86 -3.08 17.94 10.29
C VAL A 86 -4.04 17.19 11.23
N THR A 87 -5.21 16.78 10.76
CA THR A 87 -6.17 16.01 11.55
C THR A 87 -5.61 14.63 11.90
N ALA A 88 -5.02 13.94 10.94
CA ALA A 88 -4.39 12.64 11.20
C ALA A 88 -3.24 12.75 12.20
N LEU A 89 -2.38 13.79 12.09
CA LEU A 89 -1.31 14.08 13.05
C LEU A 89 -1.86 14.37 14.46
N LYS A 90 -2.88 15.23 14.56
CA LYS A 90 -3.52 15.53 15.87
C LYS A 90 -4.14 14.30 16.47
N THR A 91 -4.77 13.43 15.68
CA THR A 91 -5.36 12.18 16.17
C THR A 91 -4.28 11.20 16.62
N PHE A 92 -3.15 11.14 15.93
CA PHE A 92 -2.00 10.35 16.37
C PHE A 92 -1.51 10.82 17.75
N HIS A 93 -1.32 12.13 17.94
CA HIS A 93 -0.90 12.67 19.24
C HIS A 93 -1.96 12.48 20.32
N LEU A 94 -3.25 12.63 20.01
CA LEU A 94 -4.34 12.31 20.94
C LEU A 94 -4.28 10.86 21.41
N LEU A 95 -3.97 9.94 20.48
CA LEU A 95 -3.77 8.53 20.81
C LEU A 95 -2.51 8.32 21.66
N GLN A 96 -1.40 8.97 21.32
CA GLN A 96 -0.12 8.88 22.01
C GLN A 96 -0.20 9.41 23.46
N ASP A 97 -0.95 10.49 23.66
CA ASP A 97 -1.10 11.15 24.97
C ASP A 97 -2.16 10.47 25.87
N ASN A 98 -2.92 9.52 25.34
CA ASN A 98 -3.94 8.82 26.10
C ASN A 98 -3.32 7.89 27.16
N GLU A 99 -3.73 8.03 28.42
CA GLU A 99 -3.19 7.27 29.55
C GLU A 99 -3.38 5.75 29.46
N MET A 100 -4.37 5.30 28.68
CA MET A 100 -4.64 3.88 28.43
C MET A 100 -3.76 3.29 27.31
N VAL A 101 -3.04 4.11 26.55
CA VAL A 101 -2.23 3.69 25.41
C VAL A 101 -0.76 3.57 25.79
N ASP A 102 -0.11 2.49 25.35
CA ASP A 102 1.35 2.42 25.34
C ASP A 102 1.89 3.18 24.12
N SER A 103 2.42 4.37 24.38
CA SER A 103 2.92 5.29 23.33
C SER A 103 4.10 4.72 22.52
N ASN A 104 4.76 3.67 23.00
CA ASN A 104 5.83 2.99 22.26
C ASN A 104 5.31 1.95 21.25
N TYR A 105 4.02 1.63 21.31
CA TYR A 105 3.38 0.59 20.50
C TYR A 105 2.15 1.14 19.79
N ILE A 106 2.35 2.14 18.92
CA ILE A 106 1.30 2.71 18.08
C ILE A 106 1.50 2.29 16.64
N GLY A 107 0.46 1.68 16.06
CA GLY A 107 0.39 1.32 14.66
C GLY A 107 -0.60 2.20 13.90
N VAL A 108 -0.31 2.43 12.61
CA VAL A 108 -1.17 3.20 11.71
C VAL A 108 -1.57 2.33 10.52
N SER A 109 -2.84 2.34 10.16
CA SER A 109 -3.32 1.71 8.93
C SER A 109 -4.38 2.55 8.24
N GLY A 110 -4.52 2.35 6.93
CA GLY A 110 -5.54 3.05 6.16
C GLY A 110 -5.72 2.48 4.76
N ILE A 111 -6.84 2.85 4.15
CA ILE A 111 -7.26 2.35 2.84
C ILE A 111 -7.33 3.49 1.83
N SER A 112 -6.81 3.29 0.60
CA SER A 112 -6.86 4.26 -0.49
C SER A 112 -6.26 5.62 -0.06
N TRP A 113 -7.00 6.70 -0.05
CA TRP A 113 -6.52 7.97 0.54
C TRP A 113 -6.07 7.83 1.99
N GLY A 114 -6.68 6.94 2.77
CA GLY A 114 -6.17 6.57 4.11
C GLY A 114 -4.84 5.82 4.05
N GLY A 115 -4.62 5.00 3.04
CA GLY A 115 -3.33 4.35 2.77
C GLY A 115 -2.25 5.37 2.40
N TYR A 116 -2.57 6.30 1.48
CA TYR A 116 -1.72 7.46 1.20
C TYR A 116 -1.40 8.26 2.48
N MET A 117 -2.40 8.52 3.32
CA MET A 117 -2.22 9.23 4.58
C MET A 117 -1.35 8.43 5.56
N THR A 118 -1.45 7.09 5.57
CA THR A 118 -0.56 6.22 6.35
C THR A 118 0.88 6.42 5.92
N THR A 119 1.16 6.44 4.63
CA THR A 119 2.50 6.68 4.06
C THR A 119 3.00 8.08 4.43
N MET A 120 2.17 9.12 4.29
CA MET A 120 2.50 10.49 4.72
C MET A 120 2.86 10.57 6.20
N LEU A 121 2.03 10.03 7.09
CA LEU A 121 2.28 10.05 8.53
C LEU A 121 3.57 9.33 8.91
N CYS A 122 3.83 8.16 8.32
CA CYS A 122 5.07 7.42 8.58
C CYS A 122 6.32 8.23 8.20
N GLY A 123 6.25 8.97 7.10
CA GLY A 123 7.36 9.85 6.70
C GLY A 123 7.53 11.08 7.60
N ILE A 124 6.44 11.64 8.09
CA ILE A 124 6.46 12.83 8.96
C ILE A 124 6.84 12.48 10.41
N LEU A 125 6.26 11.42 10.96
CA LEU A 125 6.42 11.02 12.36
C LEU A 125 7.64 10.11 12.59
N GLY A 126 8.15 9.46 11.53
CA GLY A 126 9.35 8.62 11.58
C GLY A 126 9.23 7.50 12.64
N ASN A 127 10.15 7.47 13.58
CA ASN A 127 10.26 6.44 14.62
C ASN A 127 9.17 6.48 15.70
N GLN A 128 8.27 7.45 15.68
CA GLN A 128 7.13 7.49 16.62
C GLN A 128 6.07 6.43 16.24
N ILE A 129 6.02 6.01 14.97
CA ILE A 129 5.14 4.93 14.53
C ILE A 129 5.89 3.60 14.65
N LYS A 130 5.30 2.65 15.38
CA LYS A 130 5.90 1.34 15.62
C LYS A 130 5.79 0.38 14.44
N ALA A 131 4.68 0.43 13.70
CA ALA A 131 4.45 -0.32 12.47
C ALA A 131 3.31 0.30 11.67
N ALA A 132 3.30 0.11 10.36
CA ALA A 132 2.26 0.61 9.47
C ALA A 132 1.76 -0.47 8.51
N TYR A 133 0.50 -0.34 8.09
CA TYR A 133 -0.12 -1.19 7.08
C TYR A 133 -1.00 -0.32 6.16
N ALA A 134 -0.63 -0.20 4.90
CA ALA A 134 -1.40 0.55 3.93
C ALA A 134 -2.07 -0.37 2.91
N TYR A 135 -3.30 -0.05 2.56
CA TYR A 135 -4.02 -0.66 1.45
C TYR A 135 -4.01 0.32 0.29
N TYR A 136 -3.30 -0.04 -0.79
CA TYR A 136 -3.20 0.71 -2.04
C TYR A 136 -3.18 2.23 -1.83
N GLY A 137 -2.14 2.72 -1.13
CA GLY A 137 -2.01 4.14 -0.81
C GLY A 137 -0.56 4.61 -0.77
N THR A 138 0.01 4.89 -1.91
CA THR A 138 1.42 5.25 -2.11
C THR A 138 1.59 6.68 -2.59
N GLY A 139 2.83 7.07 -2.87
CA GLY A 139 3.21 8.35 -3.47
C GLY A 139 3.64 8.22 -4.93
N HIS A 140 4.45 9.18 -5.39
CA HIS A 140 4.95 9.26 -6.77
C HIS A 140 3.84 9.41 -7.82
N TYR A 141 2.90 10.31 -7.56
CA TYR A 141 1.71 10.55 -8.40
C TYR A 141 2.05 10.86 -9.86
N LYS A 142 3.18 11.49 -10.12
CA LYS A 142 3.68 11.76 -11.47
C LYS A 142 3.91 10.49 -12.30
N ASP A 143 4.25 9.38 -11.66
CA ASP A 143 4.53 8.11 -12.31
C ASP A 143 3.25 7.26 -12.48
N GLY A 144 2.14 7.66 -11.86
CA GLY A 144 0.85 7.00 -12.00
C GLY A 144 0.11 7.43 -13.26
N TYR A 145 -0.27 6.47 -14.11
CA TYR A 145 -0.97 6.76 -15.37
C TYR A 145 -2.25 7.58 -15.17
N PHE A 146 -3.09 7.20 -14.21
CA PHE A 146 -4.33 7.91 -13.91
C PHE A 146 -4.09 9.38 -13.59
N TRP A 147 -3.11 9.66 -12.74
CA TRP A 147 -2.81 11.01 -12.29
C TRP A 147 -2.12 11.85 -13.36
N SER A 148 -1.24 11.23 -14.15
CA SER A 148 -0.45 11.92 -15.18
C SER A 148 -1.19 12.15 -16.50
N THR A 149 -2.28 11.41 -16.77
CA THR A 149 -3.01 11.48 -18.06
C THR A 149 -4.48 11.83 -17.92
N GLY A 150 -5.05 11.68 -16.72
CA GLY A 150 -6.48 11.96 -16.48
C GLY A 150 -6.80 13.43 -16.28
N ASP A 151 -8.07 13.78 -16.44
CA ASP A 151 -8.58 15.15 -16.23
C ASP A 151 -8.73 15.53 -14.75
N TYR A 152 -8.11 14.79 -13.84
CA TYR A 152 -8.29 14.91 -12.40
C TYR A 152 -7.24 15.81 -11.73
N GLY A 153 -7.17 17.05 -12.11
CA GLY A 153 -6.49 18.07 -11.35
C GLY A 153 -4.96 17.98 -11.31
N TYR A 154 -4.34 16.79 -11.11
CA TYR A 154 -2.88 16.66 -11.07
C TYR A 154 -2.25 17.07 -12.41
N ASN A 155 -2.75 16.53 -13.52
CA ASN A 155 -2.26 16.83 -14.86
C ASN A 155 -2.59 18.29 -15.31
N ALA A 156 -3.55 18.93 -14.66
CA ALA A 156 -3.92 20.32 -14.93
C ALA A 156 -3.02 21.33 -14.20
N MET A 157 -2.18 20.92 -13.28
CA MET A 157 -1.26 21.79 -12.55
C MET A 157 -0.17 22.34 -13.48
N ASP A 158 0.11 23.64 -13.38
CA ASP A 158 1.33 24.20 -13.96
C ASP A 158 2.58 23.66 -13.21
N LYS A 159 3.75 23.82 -13.82
CA LYS A 159 5.02 23.30 -13.26
C LYS A 159 5.33 23.83 -11.85
N LYS A 160 4.93 25.03 -11.53
CA LYS A 160 5.19 25.63 -10.22
C LYS A 160 4.28 25.03 -9.16
N THR A 161 3.01 24.88 -9.49
CA THR A 161 2.01 24.23 -8.64
C THR A 161 2.36 22.75 -8.43
N GLU A 162 2.71 22.03 -9.50
CA GLU A 162 3.18 20.64 -9.42
C GLU A 162 4.37 20.49 -8.47
N GLN A 163 5.38 21.35 -8.56
CA GLN A 163 6.55 21.29 -7.69
C GLN A 163 6.20 21.53 -6.22
N VAL A 164 5.32 22.49 -5.92
CA VAL A 164 4.85 22.76 -4.56
C VAL A 164 4.05 21.57 -4.04
N TRP A 165 3.19 20.99 -4.88
CA TRP A 165 2.37 19.84 -4.53
C TRP A 165 3.24 18.60 -4.24
N ILE A 166 4.17 18.25 -5.12
CA ILE A 166 5.10 17.13 -4.92
C ILE A 166 5.87 17.29 -3.60
N THR A 167 6.36 18.49 -3.33
CA THR A 167 7.18 18.75 -2.14
C THR A 167 6.40 18.57 -0.83
N ASN A 168 5.11 18.94 -0.81
CA ASN A 168 4.34 19.04 0.42
C ASN A 168 3.29 17.93 0.58
N TYR A 169 2.82 17.36 -0.53
CA TYR A 169 1.66 16.47 -0.53
C TYR A 169 1.91 15.13 -1.21
N ASP A 170 2.95 14.95 -2.02
CA ASP A 170 3.26 13.63 -2.55
C ASP A 170 3.91 12.76 -1.46
N ALA A 171 3.26 11.64 -1.11
CA ALA A 171 3.79 10.71 -0.10
C ALA A 171 5.16 10.13 -0.50
N GLY A 172 5.47 10.08 -1.81
CA GLY A 172 6.81 9.71 -2.30
C GLY A 172 7.91 10.64 -1.82
N SER A 173 7.61 11.94 -1.62
CA SER A 173 8.60 12.91 -1.14
C SER A 173 9.10 12.62 0.28
N VAL A 174 8.27 11.98 1.10
CA VAL A 174 8.56 11.63 2.51
C VAL A 174 8.92 10.16 2.71
N ALA A 175 8.72 9.30 1.70
CA ALA A 175 8.97 7.86 1.79
C ALA A 175 10.37 7.51 2.31
N LYS A 176 11.40 8.25 1.90
CA LYS A 176 12.80 8.11 2.34
C LYS A 176 13.03 8.30 3.86
N TYR A 177 12.08 8.87 4.57
CA TYR A 177 12.12 9.06 6.03
C TYR A 177 11.38 7.96 6.79
N ILE A 178 10.67 7.06 6.10
CA ILE A 178 9.98 5.93 6.71
C ILE A 178 11.00 4.89 7.16
N THR A 179 11.08 4.69 8.47
CA THR A 179 12.00 3.74 9.11
C THR A 179 11.28 2.63 9.89
N CYS A 180 9.98 2.80 10.14
CA CYS A 180 9.18 1.77 10.78
C CYS A 180 8.94 0.58 9.83
N PRO A 181 8.64 -0.62 10.36
CA PRO A 181 8.09 -1.71 9.59
C PRO A 181 6.83 -1.27 8.84
N PHE A 182 6.80 -1.49 7.53
CA PHE A 182 5.74 -1.04 6.64
C PHE A 182 5.25 -2.19 5.75
N PHE A 183 3.95 -2.42 5.75
CA PHE A 183 3.30 -3.37 4.87
C PHE A 183 2.41 -2.63 3.87
N GLU A 184 2.57 -2.94 2.58
CA GLU A 184 1.68 -2.46 1.52
C GLU A 184 0.89 -3.61 0.92
N ALA A 185 -0.43 -3.51 0.95
CA ALA A 185 -1.30 -4.40 0.19
C ALA A 185 -1.77 -3.68 -1.07
N ALA A 186 -1.29 -4.10 -2.23
CA ALA A 186 -1.53 -3.46 -3.52
C ALA A 186 -2.26 -4.38 -4.50
N ALA A 187 -2.86 -3.81 -5.51
CA ALA A 187 -3.51 -4.54 -6.61
C ALA A 187 -2.73 -4.33 -7.91
N THR A 188 -2.63 -5.37 -8.74
CA THR A 188 -1.81 -5.30 -9.95
C THR A 188 -2.39 -4.42 -11.05
N ASN A 189 -3.69 -4.15 -11.01
CA ASN A 189 -4.41 -3.38 -12.03
C ASN A 189 -5.07 -2.13 -11.43
N ASP A 190 -4.52 -1.62 -10.34
CA ASP A 190 -5.06 -0.42 -9.69
C ASP A 190 -4.92 0.80 -10.60
N ASP A 191 -6.04 1.49 -10.80
CA ASP A 191 -6.09 2.69 -11.62
C ASP A 191 -5.45 3.89 -10.92
N TYR A 192 -5.56 3.97 -9.58
CA TYR A 192 -5.14 5.13 -8.79
C TYR A 192 -3.72 4.97 -8.23
N PHE A 193 -3.42 3.81 -7.67
CA PHE A 193 -2.13 3.51 -7.04
C PHE A 193 -1.47 2.32 -7.74
N SER A 194 -0.89 2.60 -8.89
CA SER A 194 -0.31 1.58 -9.75
C SER A 194 0.88 0.86 -9.10
N PRO A 195 1.20 -0.36 -9.53
CA PRO A 195 2.39 -1.07 -9.04
C PRO A 195 3.70 -0.32 -9.22
N GLU A 196 3.84 0.51 -10.27
CA GLU A 196 5.02 1.37 -10.44
C GLU A 196 5.15 2.39 -9.30
N MET A 197 4.05 3.09 -8.97
CA MET A 197 3.99 4.01 -7.83
C MET A 197 4.31 3.28 -6.53
N THR A 198 3.69 2.11 -6.33
CA THR A 198 3.89 1.26 -5.17
C THR A 198 5.35 0.86 -5.01
N GLN A 199 5.96 0.27 -6.03
CA GLN A 199 7.35 -0.18 -5.97
C GLN A 199 8.33 0.96 -5.74
N LYS A 200 8.12 2.10 -6.41
CA LYS A 200 8.97 3.27 -6.25
C LYS A 200 8.89 3.81 -4.83
N THR A 201 7.66 3.94 -4.30
CA THR A 201 7.45 4.41 -2.93
C THR A 201 8.12 3.48 -1.91
N LEU A 202 7.92 2.16 -2.04
CA LEU A 202 8.51 1.18 -1.13
C LEU A 202 10.04 1.11 -1.25
N SER A 203 10.60 1.30 -2.46
CA SER A 203 12.04 1.30 -2.70
C SER A 203 12.76 2.49 -2.04
N ASP A 204 12.06 3.61 -1.86
CA ASP A 204 12.61 4.78 -1.16
C ASP A 204 12.62 4.61 0.37
N MET A 205 11.84 3.68 0.92
CA MET A 205 11.73 3.45 2.37
C MET A 205 12.98 2.75 2.93
N LYS A 206 13.27 3.02 4.21
CA LYS A 206 14.42 2.43 4.93
C LYS A 206 14.00 1.37 5.95
N GLY A 207 12.71 1.23 6.21
CA GLY A 207 12.17 0.28 7.18
C GLY A 207 12.21 -1.18 6.72
N ASN A 208 11.64 -2.06 7.54
CA ASN A 208 11.38 -3.44 7.17
C ASN A 208 10.10 -3.49 6.30
N ILE A 209 10.24 -3.69 5.01
CA ILE A 209 9.14 -3.60 4.04
C ILE A 209 8.63 -4.98 3.69
N ASN A 210 7.31 -5.16 3.77
CA ASN A 210 6.59 -6.29 3.17
C ASN A 210 5.52 -5.78 2.20
N LEU A 211 5.19 -6.61 1.25
CA LEU A 211 4.29 -6.30 0.14
C LEU A 211 3.38 -7.49 -0.12
N LEU A 212 2.16 -7.20 -0.57
CA LEU A 212 1.24 -8.15 -1.15
C LEU A 212 0.70 -7.57 -2.45
N TYR A 213 0.71 -8.36 -3.52
CA TYR A 213 -0.06 -8.06 -4.72
C TYR A 213 -1.30 -8.95 -4.84
N SER A 214 -2.44 -8.32 -5.13
CA SER A 214 -3.66 -9.00 -5.54
C SER A 214 -3.73 -9.00 -7.07
N PRO A 215 -3.49 -10.15 -7.74
CA PRO A 215 -3.41 -10.21 -9.19
C PRO A 215 -4.76 -9.96 -9.85
N ASN A 216 -4.77 -9.31 -11.01
CA ASN A 216 -5.95 -9.03 -11.83
C ASN A 216 -7.09 -8.34 -11.06
N THR A 217 -6.71 -7.50 -10.11
CA THR A 217 -7.65 -6.67 -9.35
C THR A 217 -7.36 -5.20 -9.59
N LYS A 218 -8.43 -4.43 -9.71
CA LYS A 218 -8.37 -2.97 -9.71
C LYS A 218 -8.24 -2.46 -8.28
N HIS A 219 -8.77 -1.31 -7.96
CA HIS A 219 -8.71 -0.68 -6.64
C HIS A 219 -9.41 -1.52 -5.53
N ALA A 220 -8.89 -2.72 -5.28
CA ALA A 220 -9.38 -3.68 -4.28
C ALA A 220 -8.35 -4.78 -4.01
N ILE A 221 -8.43 -5.42 -2.84
CA ILE A 221 -7.65 -6.60 -2.50
C ILE A 221 -8.58 -7.81 -2.43
N LYS A 222 -8.28 -8.85 -3.20
CA LYS A 222 -9.02 -10.12 -3.23
C LYS A 222 -8.21 -11.33 -2.77
N THR A 223 -6.93 -11.12 -2.49
CA THR A 223 -6.05 -12.19 -2.03
C THR A 223 -6.42 -12.64 -0.62
N LEU A 224 -6.31 -13.92 -0.36
CA LEU A 224 -6.71 -14.55 0.88
C LEU A 224 -6.01 -13.92 2.10
N GLY A 225 -6.73 -13.74 3.18
CA GLY A 225 -6.20 -13.17 4.41
C GLY A 225 -6.00 -11.66 4.42
N THR A 226 -6.48 -10.96 3.41
CA THR A 226 -6.21 -9.52 3.23
C THR A 226 -7.40 -8.60 3.27
N ILE A 227 -8.62 -9.11 3.14
CA ILE A 227 -9.78 -8.21 3.20
C ILE A 227 -9.94 -7.74 4.64
N GLY A 228 -9.47 -6.55 4.83
CA GLY A 228 -9.45 -5.65 5.91
C GLY A 228 -10.14 -6.05 7.17
N PHE A 229 -9.50 -5.82 8.28
CA PHE A 229 -10.15 -5.60 9.56
C PHE A 229 -10.83 -6.83 10.20
N ALA A 230 -10.77 -8.01 9.56
CA ALA A 230 -11.25 -9.25 10.16
C ALA A 230 -10.10 -9.94 10.91
N SER A 231 -10.41 -10.59 12.02
CA SER A 231 -9.48 -11.48 12.72
C SER A 231 -8.91 -12.53 11.75
N GLY A 232 -7.59 -12.74 11.76
CA GLY A 232 -6.90 -13.65 10.86
C GLY A 232 -6.54 -13.05 9.50
N SER A 233 -6.47 -11.72 9.37
CA SER A 233 -5.95 -11.04 8.18
C SER A 233 -4.44 -10.80 8.27
N SER A 234 -3.79 -10.57 7.12
CA SER A 234 -2.38 -10.15 7.08
C SER A 234 -2.12 -8.92 7.94
N GLU A 235 -3.06 -7.99 8.03
CA GLU A 235 -2.95 -6.80 8.85
C GLU A 235 -2.91 -7.15 10.34
N GLU A 236 -3.77 -8.07 10.80
CA GLU A 236 -3.80 -8.48 12.20
C GLU A 236 -2.51 -9.20 12.60
N GLU A 237 -2.03 -10.15 11.78
CA GLU A 237 -0.76 -10.85 12.00
C GLU A 237 0.42 -9.87 12.04
N TRP A 238 0.42 -8.87 11.14
CA TRP A 238 1.43 -7.82 11.10
C TRP A 238 1.47 -7.03 12.41
N PHE A 239 0.32 -6.53 12.86
CA PHE A 239 0.28 -5.74 14.08
C PHE A 239 0.39 -6.60 15.36
N ALA A 240 -0.05 -7.85 15.35
CA ALA A 240 0.19 -8.77 16.47
C ALA A 240 1.69 -8.95 16.71
N TYR A 241 2.46 -9.12 15.64
CA TYR A 241 3.92 -9.25 15.75
C TYR A 241 4.58 -7.96 16.26
N TYR A 242 4.34 -6.82 15.59
CA TYR A 242 5.05 -5.57 15.92
C TYR A 242 4.55 -4.84 17.16
N LEU A 243 3.26 -4.94 17.49
CA LEU A 243 2.68 -4.19 18.59
C LEU A 243 2.46 -5.02 19.87
N LYS A 244 2.38 -6.35 19.75
CA LYS A 244 2.14 -7.24 20.89
C LYS A 244 3.23 -8.28 21.13
N ASN A 245 4.19 -8.39 20.21
CA ASN A 245 5.21 -9.45 20.18
C ASN A 245 4.59 -10.87 20.13
N ILE A 246 3.50 -11.02 19.37
CA ILE A 246 2.79 -12.30 19.15
C ILE A 246 2.99 -12.74 17.73
N GLY A 247 3.24 -14.07 17.52
CA GLY A 247 3.44 -14.64 16.20
C GLY A 247 4.89 -14.60 15.74
N LYS A 248 5.08 -14.56 14.42
CA LYS A 248 6.41 -14.58 13.77
C LYS A 248 6.49 -13.44 12.76
N GLU A 249 7.70 -12.98 12.52
CA GLU A 249 7.95 -12.03 11.44
C GLU A 249 7.55 -12.64 10.09
N MET A 250 6.84 -11.85 9.29
CA MET A 250 6.46 -12.30 7.95
C MET A 250 7.69 -12.40 7.05
N PRO A 251 7.80 -13.46 6.25
CA PRO A 251 8.97 -13.65 5.40
C PRO A 251 9.02 -12.62 4.28
N LYS A 252 10.23 -12.43 3.75
CA LYS A 252 10.45 -11.66 2.52
C LYS A 252 10.71 -12.61 1.37
N LEU A 253 10.17 -12.26 0.22
CA LEU A 253 10.45 -12.92 -1.04
C LEU A 253 11.34 -12.00 -1.87
N SER A 254 12.38 -12.53 -2.47
CA SER A 254 13.30 -11.75 -3.29
C SER A 254 13.69 -12.47 -4.56
N PHE A 255 13.86 -11.71 -5.62
CA PHE A 255 14.48 -12.20 -6.84
C PHE A 255 15.92 -12.64 -6.54
N GLU A 256 16.33 -13.78 -7.14
CA GLU A 256 17.67 -14.32 -7.00
C GLU A 256 18.44 -14.25 -8.31
N GLU A 257 17.93 -14.92 -9.35
CA GLU A 257 18.61 -14.95 -10.64
C GLU A 257 17.65 -15.19 -11.81
N ILE A 258 18.11 -14.84 -13.00
CA ILE A 258 17.48 -15.21 -14.27
C ILE A 258 18.52 -15.84 -15.17
N LYS A 259 18.12 -16.89 -15.88
CA LYS A 259 18.88 -17.56 -16.92
C LYS A 259 17.95 -17.90 -18.08
N SER A 260 18.47 -17.95 -19.27
CA SER A 260 17.73 -18.46 -20.43
C SER A 260 18.53 -19.56 -21.13
N ASP A 261 17.82 -20.54 -21.62
CA ASP A 261 18.32 -21.49 -22.62
C ASP A 261 17.48 -21.37 -23.91
N GLU A 262 17.80 -22.15 -24.93
CA GLU A 262 17.07 -22.10 -26.22
C GLU A 262 15.56 -22.40 -26.08
N LYS A 263 15.13 -23.02 -25.00
CA LYS A 263 13.76 -23.50 -24.81
C LYS A 263 13.00 -22.77 -23.72
N ASN A 264 13.71 -22.28 -22.68
CA ASN A 264 13.08 -21.80 -21.47
C ASN A 264 13.77 -20.56 -20.90
N LEU A 265 12.97 -19.69 -20.31
CA LEU A 265 13.39 -18.69 -19.33
C LEU A 265 13.28 -19.33 -17.93
N LEU A 266 14.38 -19.32 -17.21
CA LEU A 266 14.50 -19.85 -15.85
C LEU A 266 14.67 -18.67 -14.89
N ILE A 267 13.73 -18.50 -13.97
CA ILE A 267 13.72 -17.38 -13.00
C ILE A 267 13.71 -17.99 -11.60
N ALA A 268 14.60 -17.53 -10.74
CA ALA A 268 14.68 -18.01 -9.37
C ALA A 268 14.37 -16.91 -8.36
N PHE A 269 13.65 -17.30 -7.30
CA PHE A 269 13.31 -16.45 -6.17
C PHE A 269 13.66 -17.14 -4.85
N ASN A 270 14.13 -16.36 -3.88
CA ASN A 270 14.24 -16.80 -2.51
C ASN A 270 12.86 -16.80 -1.85
N VAL A 271 12.53 -17.93 -1.22
CA VAL A 271 11.27 -18.18 -0.51
C VAL A 271 11.58 -18.79 0.87
N PRO A 272 10.61 -18.83 1.81
CA PRO A 272 10.84 -19.52 3.09
C PRO A 272 11.28 -20.98 2.87
N LYS A 273 12.30 -21.44 3.63
CA LYS A 273 12.91 -22.77 3.47
C LYS A 273 11.90 -23.91 3.58
N ASP A 274 10.93 -23.75 4.46
CA ASP A 274 9.90 -24.76 4.74
C ASP A 274 8.65 -24.59 3.88
N SER A 275 8.68 -23.67 2.89
CA SER A 275 7.51 -23.42 2.03
C SER A 275 7.20 -24.64 1.17
N LYS A 276 5.93 -25.05 1.22
CA LYS A 276 5.41 -26.08 0.31
C LYS A 276 5.04 -25.42 -1.02
N LYS A 277 5.16 -26.16 -2.11
CA LYS A 277 4.79 -25.68 -3.44
C LYS A 277 3.35 -25.13 -3.52
N ILE A 278 2.41 -25.74 -2.79
CA ILE A 278 1.01 -25.34 -2.73
C ILE A 278 0.81 -23.95 -2.11
N ASN A 279 1.79 -23.45 -1.39
CA ASN A 279 1.78 -22.15 -0.74
C ASN A 279 2.35 -21.04 -1.64
N LEU A 280 2.86 -21.41 -2.82
CA LEU A 280 3.57 -20.52 -3.73
C LEU A 280 2.76 -20.35 -5.01
N GLU A 281 2.62 -19.13 -5.44
CA GLU A 281 2.05 -18.73 -6.72
C GLU A 281 3.01 -17.80 -7.43
N ALA A 282 3.02 -17.81 -8.75
CA ALA A 282 3.78 -16.88 -9.56
C ALA A 282 2.89 -16.35 -10.68
N PHE A 283 3.02 -15.06 -10.95
CA PHE A 283 2.23 -14.35 -11.94
C PHE A 283 3.14 -13.56 -12.86
N TYR A 284 2.86 -13.56 -14.15
CA TYR A 284 3.58 -12.80 -15.15
C TYR A 284 2.63 -12.09 -16.12
N SER A 285 3.12 -11.02 -16.71
CA SER A 285 2.42 -10.23 -17.73
C SER A 285 3.44 -9.68 -18.72
N PHE A 286 3.02 -9.39 -19.94
CA PHE A 286 3.90 -8.81 -20.96
C PHE A 286 3.81 -7.29 -20.96
N THR A 287 4.96 -6.62 -21.11
CA THR A 287 5.01 -5.15 -21.14
C THR A 287 4.30 -4.58 -22.37
N GLU A 288 4.26 -5.33 -23.47
CA GLU A 288 3.55 -4.98 -24.69
C GLU A 288 2.03 -4.87 -24.54
N GLU A 289 1.45 -5.46 -23.50
CA GLU A 289 0.02 -5.34 -23.18
C GLU A 289 -0.38 -3.92 -22.68
N GLY A 290 0.57 -3.01 -22.59
CA GLY A 290 0.33 -1.60 -22.22
C GLY A 290 0.47 -1.31 -20.74
N ASN A 291 -0.36 -0.40 -20.21
CA ASN A 291 -0.33 -0.02 -18.81
C ASN A 291 -0.69 -1.19 -17.89
N TRP A 292 -0.13 -1.23 -16.70
CA TRP A 292 -0.37 -2.27 -15.71
C TRP A 292 -1.86 -2.48 -15.43
N ARG A 293 -2.65 -1.41 -15.40
CA ARG A 293 -4.11 -1.46 -15.18
C ARG A 293 -4.88 -2.34 -16.18
N ASP A 294 -4.34 -2.47 -17.39
CA ASP A 294 -5.02 -3.13 -18.52
C ASP A 294 -4.45 -4.53 -18.81
N ARG A 295 -3.36 -4.91 -18.13
CA ARG A 295 -2.66 -6.17 -18.34
C ARG A 295 -3.39 -7.38 -17.75
N ASP A 296 -3.20 -8.53 -18.36
CA ASP A 296 -3.61 -9.82 -17.84
C ASP A 296 -2.42 -10.51 -17.16
N TRP A 297 -2.50 -10.67 -15.84
CA TRP A 297 -1.50 -11.38 -15.05
C TRP A 297 -1.79 -12.87 -15.05
N LYS A 298 -1.02 -13.61 -15.84
CA LYS A 298 -1.15 -15.05 -16.03
C LYS A 298 -0.44 -15.80 -14.91
N ALA A 299 -1.11 -16.79 -14.33
CA ALA A 299 -0.49 -17.67 -13.36
C ALA A 299 0.49 -18.63 -14.04
N VAL A 300 1.68 -18.78 -13.48
CA VAL A 300 2.63 -19.84 -13.90
C VAL A 300 2.07 -21.19 -13.47
N GLU A 301 1.91 -22.13 -14.43
CA GLU A 301 1.40 -23.45 -14.13
C GLU A 301 2.29 -24.20 -13.14
N GLY A 302 1.69 -24.90 -12.19
CA GLY A 302 2.41 -25.61 -11.14
C GLY A 302 3.48 -26.60 -11.65
N ARG A 303 3.30 -27.22 -12.86
CA ARG A 303 4.34 -28.08 -13.49
C ARG A 303 5.64 -27.33 -13.80
N ASN A 304 5.54 -26.02 -14.01
CA ASN A 304 6.62 -25.11 -14.33
C ASN A 304 7.27 -24.46 -13.10
N MET A 305 6.88 -24.90 -11.90
CA MET A 305 7.38 -24.39 -10.63
C MET A 305 8.09 -25.50 -9.88
N ILE A 306 9.35 -25.28 -9.47
CA ILE A 306 10.15 -26.21 -8.67
C ILE A 306 10.59 -25.49 -7.40
N SER A 307 10.10 -25.94 -6.24
CA SER A 307 10.52 -25.41 -4.94
C SER A 307 11.47 -26.40 -4.26
N ASN A 308 12.62 -25.92 -3.86
CA ASN A 308 13.62 -26.72 -3.14
C ASN A 308 14.44 -25.84 -2.19
N ASN A 309 14.43 -26.21 -0.90
CA ASN A 309 15.29 -25.64 0.15
C ASN A 309 15.38 -24.09 0.15
N GLY A 310 14.24 -23.43 0.07
CA GLY A 310 14.18 -21.96 0.11
C GLY A 310 14.38 -21.27 -1.24
N LEU A 311 14.44 -22.03 -2.34
CA LEU A 311 14.52 -21.51 -3.69
C LEU A 311 13.30 -21.97 -4.50
N LEU A 312 12.59 -21.05 -5.10
CA LEU A 312 11.56 -21.32 -6.10
C LEU A 312 12.12 -21.02 -7.48
N GLN A 313 12.17 -22.04 -8.33
CA GLN A 313 12.51 -21.88 -9.75
C GLN A 313 11.25 -21.95 -10.61
N LEU A 314 11.10 -20.95 -11.46
CA LEU A 314 10.05 -20.88 -12.48
C LEU A 314 10.66 -21.21 -13.83
N LYS A 315 9.91 -21.96 -14.65
CA LYS A 315 10.29 -22.34 -15.99
C LYS A 315 9.22 -21.89 -16.96
N ILE A 316 9.50 -20.84 -17.73
CA ILE A 316 8.59 -20.30 -18.74
C ILE A 316 9.11 -20.65 -20.13
N PRO A 317 8.34 -21.40 -20.94
CA PRO A 317 8.76 -21.73 -22.30
C PRO A 317 9.02 -20.49 -23.16
N MET A 318 10.13 -20.43 -23.87
CA MET A 318 10.50 -19.26 -24.70
C MET A 318 9.48 -18.95 -25.81
N ASN A 319 8.77 -19.97 -26.29
CA ASN A 319 7.70 -19.78 -27.27
C ASN A 319 6.42 -19.15 -26.70
N GLU A 320 6.28 -19.07 -25.38
CA GLU A 320 5.19 -18.37 -24.69
C GLU A 320 5.54 -16.89 -24.41
N ILE A 321 6.79 -16.48 -24.61
CA ILE A 321 7.29 -15.14 -24.32
C ILE A 321 7.24 -14.32 -25.62
N SER A 322 6.29 -13.37 -25.69
CA SER A 322 6.13 -12.49 -26.86
C SER A 322 7.06 -11.26 -26.80
N GLY A 323 7.36 -10.76 -25.61
CA GLY A 323 8.14 -9.54 -25.37
C GLY A 323 8.76 -9.51 -23.98
N ASP A 324 9.04 -8.32 -23.48
CA ASP A 324 9.50 -8.13 -22.12
C ASP A 324 8.44 -8.60 -21.11
N ILE A 325 8.87 -9.22 -20.05
CA ILE A 325 8.00 -9.86 -19.08
C ILE A 325 8.18 -9.20 -17.68
N ASP A 326 7.06 -8.88 -17.06
CA ASP A 326 6.99 -8.51 -15.65
C ASP A 326 6.49 -9.71 -14.86
N ILE A 327 7.15 -10.04 -13.74
CA ILE A 327 6.85 -11.22 -12.93
C ILE A 327 6.98 -10.93 -11.44
N PHE A 328 6.09 -11.51 -10.65
CA PHE A 328 6.22 -11.59 -9.20
C PHE A 328 5.76 -12.95 -8.68
N ILE A 329 6.16 -13.26 -7.45
CA ILE A 329 5.71 -14.45 -6.74
C ILE A 329 4.97 -14.05 -5.45
N SER A 330 4.09 -14.93 -4.99
CA SER A 330 3.39 -14.81 -3.72
C SER A 330 3.55 -16.07 -2.90
N TYR A 331 3.62 -15.90 -1.59
CA TYR A 331 3.63 -16.97 -0.60
C TYR A 331 2.51 -16.75 0.40
N THR A 332 1.65 -17.76 0.57
CA THR A 332 0.62 -17.81 1.60
C THR A 332 1.03 -18.83 2.65
N ASN A 333 0.99 -18.48 3.94
CA ASN A 333 1.34 -19.42 5.01
C ASN A 333 0.36 -20.61 5.10
N ASP A 334 0.77 -21.68 5.80
CA ASP A 334 -0.03 -22.92 5.90
C ASP A 334 -1.41 -22.69 6.53
N GLU A 335 -1.50 -21.78 7.50
CA GLU A 335 -2.73 -21.39 8.19
C GLU A 335 -3.62 -20.48 7.35
N LYS A 336 -3.14 -19.99 6.22
CA LYS A 336 -3.81 -19.05 5.32
C LYS A 336 -4.24 -17.75 6.01
N THR A 337 -3.45 -17.28 6.96
CA THR A 337 -3.71 -16.03 7.68
C THR A 337 -3.02 -14.84 7.04
N PHE A 338 -1.92 -15.05 6.29
CA PHE A 338 -1.29 -13.98 5.53
C PHE A 338 -0.73 -14.44 4.19
N THR A 339 -0.60 -13.47 3.29
CA THR A 339 0.12 -13.60 2.02
C THR A 339 1.15 -12.48 1.92
N VAL A 340 2.32 -12.79 1.41
CA VAL A 340 3.36 -11.81 1.04
C VAL A 340 3.78 -12.03 -0.41
N SER A 341 4.18 -10.96 -1.10
CA SER A 341 4.67 -11.01 -2.48
C SER A 341 6.08 -10.47 -2.60
N SER A 342 6.79 -10.88 -3.64
CA SER A 342 8.00 -10.18 -4.09
C SER A 342 7.64 -8.87 -4.77
N PHE A 343 8.59 -7.97 -4.94
CA PHE A 343 8.50 -6.93 -5.94
C PHE A 343 8.27 -7.54 -7.32
N VAL A 344 7.62 -6.78 -8.21
CA VAL A 344 7.59 -7.14 -9.63
C VAL A 344 8.98 -6.91 -10.22
N ASN A 345 9.48 -7.91 -10.92
CA ASN A 345 10.75 -7.86 -11.61
C ASN A 345 10.51 -7.85 -13.11
N ARG A 346 11.13 -6.92 -13.81
CA ARG A 346 11.07 -6.79 -15.26
C ARG A 346 12.26 -7.48 -15.88
N PHE A 347 12.02 -8.26 -16.92
CA PHE A 347 13.03 -8.92 -17.72
C PHE A 347 12.81 -8.59 -19.18
N GLU A 348 13.84 -8.03 -19.80
CA GLU A 348 13.85 -7.75 -21.22
C GLU A 348 14.00 -9.05 -22.01
N LYS A 349 13.20 -9.20 -23.04
CA LYS A 349 13.39 -10.28 -24.02
C LYS A 349 14.72 -10.05 -24.71
N TYR A 350 15.70 -10.89 -24.39
CA TYR A 350 16.97 -10.83 -25.10
C TYR A 350 16.72 -11.01 -26.59
N SER A 351 16.91 -9.97 -27.37
CA SER A 351 17.29 -10.11 -28.78
C SER A 351 18.61 -10.87 -28.74
N ALA A 352 18.55 -12.16 -29.05
CA ALA A 352 19.75 -12.94 -29.29
C ALA A 352 20.50 -12.28 -30.47
N GLU A 353 21.54 -11.49 -30.17
CA GLU A 353 22.60 -11.19 -31.13
C GLU A 353 23.55 -12.39 -31.23
#